data_c9591ee0c9d19c6dca5cd73641b61398
#
_entry.id   c9591ee0c9d19c6dca5cd73641b61398
#
_cell.length_a   1.000
_cell.length_b   1.000
_cell.length_c   1.000
_cell.angle_alpha   90.00
_cell.angle_beta   90.00
_cell.angle_gamma   90.00
#
_symmetry.space_group_name_H-M   'P 1'
#
loop_
_entity.id
_entity.type
_entity.pdbx_description
1 polymer ?
#
loop_
_entity_poly.entity_id
_entity_poly.type
_entity_poly.pdbx_seq_one_letter_code
_entity_poly.pdbx_strand_id
1 'polypeptide(L)'
;EYFEPLLNLVRELDEQKRPATLVTYEGSNPVSCKVAEICDLLIINRYRGWYDTEGNLRGAAALLKDELEGFHKRCPDKPIMLGEYGADTIAGFHDINARIFSEEYQVDFLRAYGEVFDSLPYITGEHVWNFADFATAENIKRVGGNKKGVFTRDRSPKMAAHFLKERWEGIS
;
A
#
# COMPACT_ATOMS: atom_id res chain seq x y z
N GLU A 1 20.00 2.77 -15.62
CA GLU A 1 20.20 3.22 -17.03
C GLU A 1 18.89 3.72 -17.69
N TYR A 2 17.74 2.99 -17.60
CA TYR A 2 16.50 3.39 -18.29
C TYR A 2 15.74 4.51 -17.56
N PHE A 3 15.54 4.38 -16.27
CA PHE A 3 14.69 5.31 -15.50
C PHE A 3 15.38 6.62 -15.12
N GLU A 4 16.68 6.61 -14.94
CA GLU A 4 17.42 7.78 -14.48
C GLU A 4 17.37 8.95 -15.47
N PRO A 5 17.55 8.76 -16.80
CA PRO A 5 17.35 9.82 -17.76
C PRO A 5 15.94 10.39 -17.77
N LEU A 6 14.92 9.55 -17.54
CA LEU A 6 13.51 9.98 -17.49
C LEU A 6 13.24 10.87 -16.26
N LEU A 7 13.76 10.47 -15.09
CA LEU A 7 13.64 11.28 -13.88
C LEU A 7 14.38 12.61 -14.01
N ASN A 8 15.57 12.60 -14.62
CA ASN A 8 16.32 13.83 -14.87
C ASN A 8 15.58 14.77 -15.83
N LEU A 9 14.96 14.23 -16.88
CA LEU A 9 14.14 15.03 -17.79
C LEU A 9 12.92 15.62 -17.08
N VAL A 10 12.24 14.85 -16.22
CA VAL A 10 11.12 15.37 -15.41
C VAL A 10 11.60 16.52 -14.51
N ARG A 11 12.72 16.36 -13.82
CA ARG A 11 13.30 17.42 -12.97
C ARG A 11 13.71 18.67 -13.74
N GLU A 12 14.18 18.51 -14.98
CA GLU A 12 14.52 19.62 -15.88
C GLU A 12 13.28 20.40 -16.29
N LEU A 13 12.23 19.68 -16.75
CA LEU A 13 11.02 20.27 -17.31
C LEU A 13 10.02 20.77 -16.27
N ASP A 14 10.02 20.24 -15.04
CA ASP A 14 9.11 20.69 -14.00
C ASP A 14 9.56 22.02 -13.39
N GLU A 15 8.91 23.10 -13.78
CA GLU A 15 9.17 24.45 -13.29
C GLU A 15 9.00 24.59 -11.77
N GLN A 16 8.10 23.79 -11.16
CA GLN A 16 7.84 23.81 -9.73
C GLN A 16 8.86 23.01 -8.92
N LYS A 17 9.74 22.26 -9.58
CA LYS A 17 10.77 21.41 -8.95
C LYS A 17 10.20 20.44 -7.92
N ARG A 18 9.04 19.85 -8.21
CA ARG A 18 8.40 18.85 -7.36
C ARG A 18 9.27 17.59 -7.28
N PRO A 19 9.25 16.88 -6.15
CA PRO A 19 9.96 15.62 -6.04
C PRO A 19 9.54 14.62 -7.11
N ALA A 20 10.51 14.04 -7.81
CA ALA A 20 10.29 13.06 -8.86
C ALA A 20 10.56 11.64 -8.36
N THR A 21 9.68 10.70 -8.66
CA THR A 21 9.79 9.33 -8.18
C THR A 21 9.22 8.32 -9.19
N LEU A 22 9.45 7.06 -8.88
CA LEU A 22 8.86 5.90 -9.54
C LEU A 22 8.29 4.95 -8.48
N VAL A 23 7.16 4.35 -8.76
CA VAL A 23 6.57 3.34 -7.89
C VAL A 23 7.33 2.03 -8.06
N THR A 24 7.75 1.43 -6.94
CA THR A 24 8.36 0.10 -6.95
C THR A 24 7.28 -0.97 -6.77
N TYR A 25 7.37 -2.04 -7.56
CA TYR A 25 6.43 -3.14 -7.48
C TYR A 25 6.67 -4.02 -6.23
N GLU A 26 5.72 -4.90 -5.93
CA GLU A 26 5.73 -5.78 -4.74
C GLU A 26 6.99 -6.66 -4.60
N GLY A 27 7.58 -7.10 -5.70
CA GLY A 27 8.80 -7.93 -5.69
C GLY A 27 10.11 -7.15 -5.47
N SER A 28 10.07 -5.81 -5.37
CA SER A 28 11.27 -5.03 -5.05
C SER A 28 11.65 -5.22 -3.58
N ASN A 29 12.94 -5.16 -3.28
CA ASN A 29 13.43 -5.29 -1.91
C ASN A 29 14.54 -4.27 -1.63
N PRO A 30 14.83 -3.95 -0.36
CA PRO A 30 15.80 -2.91 0.00
C PRO A 30 17.23 -3.21 -0.46
N VAL A 31 17.58 -4.47 -0.68
CA VAL A 31 18.97 -4.84 -1.07
C VAL A 31 19.21 -4.59 -2.55
N SER A 32 18.26 -4.93 -3.43
CA SER A 32 18.47 -4.95 -4.89
C SER A 32 17.76 -3.82 -5.64
N CYS A 33 16.90 -3.03 -5.00
CA CYS A 33 16.12 -1.98 -5.63
C CYS A 33 17.01 -0.78 -6.05
N LYS A 34 17.47 -0.77 -7.29
CA LYS A 34 18.29 0.33 -7.84
C LYS A 34 17.52 1.63 -8.02
N VAL A 35 16.19 1.54 -8.19
CA VAL A 35 15.32 2.71 -8.33
C VAL A 35 15.33 3.57 -7.06
N ALA A 36 15.50 2.96 -5.90
CA ALA A 36 15.56 3.67 -4.63
C ALA A 36 16.67 4.74 -4.58
N GLU A 37 17.75 4.55 -5.31
CA GLU A 37 18.91 5.48 -5.30
C GLU A 37 18.65 6.75 -6.13
N ILE A 38 17.84 6.64 -7.20
CA ILE A 38 17.64 7.72 -8.18
C ILE A 38 16.38 8.56 -7.96
N CYS A 39 15.43 8.09 -7.13
CA CYS A 39 14.20 8.81 -6.79
C CYS A 39 14.41 9.82 -5.67
N ASP A 40 13.60 10.88 -5.62
CA ASP A 40 13.64 11.89 -4.55
C ASP A 40 12.92 11.42 -3.29
N LEU A 41 11.91 10.56 -3.46
CA LEU A 41 11.21 9.83 -2.39
C LEU A 41 10.95 8.40 -2.85
N LEU A 42 10.73 7.49 -1.90
CA LEU A 42 10.44 6.09 -2.22
C LEU A 42 8.94 5.86 -2.20
N ILE A 43 8.36 5.38 -3.30
CA ILE A 43 6.97 4.90 -3.33
C ILE A 43 6.97 3.39 -3.53
N ILE A 44 6.37 2.68 -2.57
CA ILE A 44 6.48 1.23 -2.45
C ILE A 44 5.08 0.61 -2.43
N ASN A 45 4.82 -0.38 -3.31
CA ASN A 45 3.59 -1.17 -3.28
C ASN A 45 3.81 -2.43 -2.43
N ARG A 46 2.95 -2.68 -1.43
CA ARG A 46 3.07 -3.85 -0.55
C ARG A 46 1.74 -4.46 -0.18
N TYR A 47 1.73 -5.79 -0.20
CA TYR A 47 0.53 -6.58 0.03
C TYR A 47 0.79 -7.77 0.95
N ARG A 48 1.69 -7.63 1.95
CA ARG A 48 1.94 -8.62 3.00
C ARG A 48 0.65 -8.89 3.75
N GLY A 49 0.28 -10.16 3.89
CA GLY A 49 -1.01 -10.55 4.43
C GLY A 49 -2.09 -10.79 3.37
N TRP A 50 -1.83 -10.45 2.09
CA TRP A 50 -2.76 -10.74 1.01
C TRP A 50 -2.19 -11.68 -0.06
N TYR A 51 -1.03 -11.40 -0.66
CA TYR A 51 -0.40 -12.27 -1.65
C TYR A 51 0.58 -13.26 -1.02
N ASP A 52 1.09 -12.95 0.14
CA ASP A 52 1.87 -13.81 0.99
C ASP A 52 1.40 -13.68 2.45
N THR A 53 1.74 -14.61 3.31
CA THR A 53 1.34 -14.61 4.74
C THR A 53 -0.16 -14.43 4.96
N GLU A 54 -0.99 -14.91 4.03
CA GLU A 54 -2.44 -14.75 4.03
C GLU A 54 -3.06 -15.16 5.38
N GLY A 55 -3.89 -14.30 5.96
CA GLY A 55 -4.53 -14.53 7.26
C GLY A 55 -3.62 -14.33 8.48
N ASN A 56 -2.30 -14.14 8.29
CA ASN A 56 -1.36 -13.86 9.39
C ASN A 56 -0.96 -12.37 9.39
N LEU A 57 -1.86 -11.49 9.80
CA LEU A 57 -1.62 -10.05 9.79
C LEU A 57 -0.49 -9.61 10.73
N ARG A 58 -0.31 -10.33 11.86
CA ARG A 58 0.82 -10.04 12.78
C ARG A 58 2.17 -10.30 12.12
N GLY A 59 2.32 -11.44 11.45
CA GLY A 59 3.53 -11.75 10.69
C GLY A 59 3.73 -10.80 9.50
N ALA A 60 2.63 -10.46 8.81
CA ALA A 60 2.64 -9.51 7.70
C ALA A 60 3.13 -8.13 8.13
N ALA A 61 2.63 -7.60 9.26
CA ALA A 61 3.04 -6.31 9.82
C ALA A 61 4.53 -6.30 10.21
N ALA A 62 5.03 -7.38 10.82
CA ALA A 62 6.44 -7.51 11.16
C ALA A 62 7.33 -7.48 9.91
N LEU A 63 7.00 -8.27 8.88
CA LEU A 63 7.73 -8.29 7.61
C LEU A 63 7.69 -6.94 6.89
N LEU A 64 6.54 -6.27 6.90
CA LEU A 64 6.39 -4.93 6.32
C LEU A 64 7.32 -3.93 7.04
N LYS A 65 7.32 -3.96 8.37
CA LYS A 65 8.16 -3.07 9.17
C LYS A 65 9.65 -3.27 8.89
N ASP A 66 10.11 -4.52 8.95
CA ASP A 66 11.50 -4.87 8.67
C ASP A 66 11.95 -4.41 7.28
N GLU A 67 11.07 -4.52 6.29
CA GLU A 67 11.34 -4.11 4.92
C GLU A 67 11.41 -2.58 4.79
N LEU A 68 10.49 -1.84 5.40
CA LEU A 68 10.51 -0.38 5.41
C LEU A 68 11.74 0.17 6.13
N GLU A 69 12.12 -0.43 7.26
CA GLU A 69 13.37 -0.11 7.97
C GLU A 69 14.60 -0.40 7.10
N GLY A 70 14.59 -1.49 6.32
CA GLY A 70 15.64 -1.83 5.36
C GLY A 70 15.79 -0.79 4.26
N PHE A 71 14.68 -0.28 3.70
CA PHE A 71 14.70 0.81 2.72
C PHE A 71 15.22 2.11 3.33
N HIS A 72 14.75 2.47 4.52
CA HIS A 72 15.23 3.67 5.21
C HIS A 72 16.71 3.58 5.57
N LYS A 73 17.18 2.43 6.03
CA LYS A 73 18.62 2.21 6.31
C LYS A 73 19.50 2.42 5.06
N ARG A 74 19.00 2.02 3.89
CA ARG A 74 19.72 2.20 2.62
C ARG A 74 19.67 3.64 2.10
N CYS A 75 18.54 4.32 2.29
CA CYS A 75 18.29 5.67 1.80
C CYS A 75 17.74 6.54 2.94
N PRO A 76 18.56 6.87 3.96
CA PRO A 76 18.10 7.50 5.20
C PRO A 76 17.52 8.90 5.03
N ASP A 77 17.94 9.61 3.99
CA ASP A 77 17.51 10.98 3.70
C ASP A 77 16.22 11.04 2.86
N LYS A 78 15.65 9.88 2.48
CA LYS A 78 14.46 9.84 1.61
C LYS A 78 13.21 9.49 2.40
N PRO A 79 12.14 10.29 2.28
CA PRO A 79 10.85 9.91 2.82
C PRO A 79 10.30 8.68 2.06
N ILE A 80 9.51 7.89 2.74
CA ILE A 80 8.86 6.70 2.18
C ILE A 80 7.36 6.90 2.17
N MET A 81 6.71 6.45 1.11
CA MET A 81 5.28 6.46 0.94
C MET A 81 4.80 5.09 0.45
N LEU A 82 3.69 4.62 0.99
CA LEU A 82 3.03 3.43 0.44
C LEU A 82 2.18 3.86 -0.76
N GLY A 83 2.56 3.37 -1.95
CA GLY A 83 1.85 3.64 -3.21
C GLY A 83 0.59 2.80 -3.36
N GLU A 84 0.65 1.54 -2.85
CA GLU A 84 -0.48 0.64 -2.84
C GLU A 84 -0.38 -0.35 -1.68
N TYR A 85 -1.50 -0.58 -0.99
CA TYR A 85 -1.72 -1.67 -0.05
C TYR A 85 -3.21 -1.94 0.09
N GLY A 86 -3.63 -3.18 0.38
CA GLY A 86 -5.03 -3.54 0.50
C GLY A 86 -5.31 -5.04 0.36
N ALA A 87 -6.47 -5.46 0.79
CA ALA A 87 -6.96 -6.84 0.71
C ALA A 87 -8.30 -6.92 0.00
N ASP A 88 -8.50 -7.95 -0.85
CA ASP A 88 -9.79 -8.16 -1.51
C ASP A 88 -10.86 -8.55 -0.48
N THR A 89 -12.06 -8.01 -0.64
CA THR A 89 -13.16 -8.10 0.33
C THR A 89 -14.50 -8.18 -0.38
N ILE A 90 -15.27 -9.20 -0.07
CA ILE A 90 -16.63 -9.37 -0.60
C ILE A 90 -17.57 -8.52 0.24
N ALA A 91 -18.18 -7.50 -0.36
CA ALA A 91 -19.11 -6.60 0.32
C ALA A 91 -20.29 -7.39 0.95
N GLY A 92 -20.55 -7.12 2.23
CA GLY A 92 -21.58 -7.81 3.02
C GLY A 92 -21.15 -9.20 3.52
N PHE A 93 -19.95 -9.66 3.24
CA PHE A 93 -19.42 -10.87 3.86
C PHE A 93 -18.75 -10.52 5.19
N HIS A 94 -19.37 -10.98 6.28
CA HIS A 94 -18.94 -10.76 7.66
C HIS A 94 -18.49 -12.07 8.30
N ASP A 95 -17.39 -12.03 9.05
CA ASP A 95 -16.89 -13.18 9.80
C ASP A 95 -16.31 -12.75 11.15
N ILE A 96 -16.83 -13.32 12.23
CA ILE A 96 -16.42 -12.99 13.61
C ILE A 96 -14.94 -13.21 13.89
N ASN A 97 -14.28 -14.07 13.10
CA ASN A 97 -12.86 -14.34 13.21
C ASN A 97 -12.01 -13.55 12.19
N ALA A 98 -12.61 -12.57 11.51
CA ALA A 98 -11.97 -11.78 10.48
C ALA A 98 -11.21 -12.65 9.44
N ARG A 99 -11.89 -13.66 8.88
CA ARG A 99 -11.27 -14.49 7.83
C ARG A 99 -11.08 -13.71 6.56
N ILE A 100 -10.10 -14.11 5.76
CA ILE A 100 -9.81 -13.50 4.45
C ILE A 100 -11.09 -13.37 3.60
N PHE A 101 -11.20 -12.30 2.82
CA PHE A 101 -12.36 -11.82 2.09
C PHE A 101 -13.51 -11.21 2.93
N SER A 102 -13.50 -11.31 4.27
CA SER A 102 -14.49 -10.59 5.07
C SER A 102 -14.19 -9.09 5.17
N GLU A 103 -15.20 -8.29 5.48
CA GLU A 103 -15.02 -6.85 5.70
C GLU A 103 -14.16 -6.56 6.94
N GLU A 104 -14.29 -7.39 7.97
CA GLU A 104 -13.44 -7.34 9.17
C GLU A 104 -11.97 -7.58 8.85
N TYR A 105 -11.67 -8.56 7.97
CA TYR A 105 -10.29 -8.80 7.54
C TYR A 105 -9.69 -7.60 6.81
N GLN A 106 -10.46 -6.94 5.94
CA GLN A 106 -9.99 -5.74 5.26
C GLN A 106 -9.66 -4.62 6.25
N VAL A 107 -10.52 -4.40 7.23
CA VAL A 107 -10.31 -3.41 8.29
C VAL A 107 -9.07 -3.75 9.12
N ASP A 108 -8.93 -5.01 9.56
CA ASP A 108 -7.78 -5.45 10.35
C ASP A 108 -6.47 -5.37 9.57
N PHE A 109 -6.51 -5.66 8.26
CA PHE A 109 -5.38 -5.48 7.36
C PHE A 109 -4.95 -4.00 7.29
N LEU A 110 -5.90 -3.10 7.05
CA LEU A 110 -5.62 -1.65 6.98
C LEU A 110 -5.13 -1.10 8.33
N ARG A 111 -5.69 -1.58 9.44
CA ARG A 111 -5.25 -1.23 10.79
C ARG A 111 -3.81 -1.66 11.06
N ALA A 112 -3.48 -2.92 10.75
CA ALA A 112 -2.14 -3.47 10.95
C ALA A 112 -1.07 -2.68 10.17
N TYR A 113 -1.41 -2.28 8.94
CA TYR A 113 -0.54 -1.42 8.13
C TYR A 113 -0.42 -0.02 8.71
N GLY A 114 -1.53 0.60 9.10
CA GLY A 114 -1.56 1.91 9.72
C GLY A 114 -0.71 1.98 10.99
N GLU A 115 -0.78 0.97 11.87
CA GLU A 115 0.05 0.88 13.07
C GLU A 115 1.55 0.81 12.74
N VAL A 116 1.94 0.10 11.68
CA VAL A 116 3.33 0.11 11.20
C VAL A 116 3.73 1.51 10.74
N PHE A 117 2.90 2.16 9.92
CA PHE A 117 3.20 3.50 9.39
C PHE A 117 3.37 4.52 10.52
N ASP A 118 2.47 4.53 11.48
CA ASP A 118 2.50 5.45 12.62
C ASP A 118 3.73 5.23 13.53
N SER A 119 4.30 4.02 13.50
CA SER A 119 5.53 3.70 14.26
C SER A 119 6.83 4.17 13.58
N LEU A 120 6.78 4.63 12.32
CA LEU A 120 7.95 4.94 11.50
C LEU A 120 7.91 6.39 11.01
N PRO A 121 8.70 7.31 11.62
CA PRO A 121 8.58 8.76 11.38
C PRO A 121 8.96 9.21 9.95
N TYR A 122 9.56 8.36 9.17
CA TYR A 122 9.93 8.61 7.78
C TYR A 122 8.86 8.15 6.77
N ILE A 123 7.75 7.56 7.24
CA ILE A 123 6.58 7.30 6.39
C ILE A 123 5.78 8.61 6.30
N THR A 124 5.65 9.14 5.10
CA THR A 124 5.07 10.46 4.85
C THR A 124 3.73 10.42 4.12
N GLY A 125 3.26 9.23 3.75
CA GLY A 125 1.98 9.08 3.07
C GLY A 125 1.60 7.64 2.78
N GLU A 126 0.32 7.45 2.54
CA GLU A 126 -0.26 6.13 2.26
C GLU A 126 -1.37 6.24 1.21
N HIS A 127 -1.35 5.34 0.21
CA HIS A 127 -2.43 5.18 -0.75
C HIS A 127 -2.99 3.77 -0.67
N VAL A 128 -4.25 3.66 -0.31
CA VAL A 128 -4.96 2.38 -0.31
C VAL A 128 -5.25 1.96 -1.75
N TRP A 129 -4.94 0.74 -2.10
CA TRP A 129 -5.43 0.10 -3.30
C TRP A 129 -6.65 -0.76 -2.95
N ASN A 130 -7.88 -0.31 -3.29
CA ASN A 130 -8.11 0.89 -4.09
C ASN A 130 -9.41 1.59 -3.65
N PHE A 131 -9.81 2.65 -4.35
CA PHE A 131 -11.01 3.40 -4.03
C PHE A 131 -12.28 2.55 -4.15
N ALA A 132 -12.49 1.88 -5.30
CA ALA A 132 -13.69 1.09 -5.54
C ALA A 132 -13.41 -0.18 -6.34
N ASP A 133 -14.19 -1.23 -6.10
CA ASP A 133 -14.12 -2.49 -6.84
C ASP A 133 -14.22 -2.29 -8.34
N PHE A 134 -13.47 -3.06 -9.12
CA PHE A 134 -13.48 -2.99 -10.58
C PHE A 134 -13.29 -4.35 -11.24
N ALA A 135 -13.73 -4.46 -12.49
CA ALA A 135 -13.62 -5.68 -13.27
C ALA A 135 -12.15 -5.98 -13.65
N THR A 136 -11.74 -7.22 -13.46
CA THR A 136 -10.46 -7.77 -13.93
C THR A 136 -10.67 -9.21 -14.39
N ALA A 137 -9.65 -9.83 -14.97
CA ALA A 137 -9.65 -11.28 -15.17
C ALA A 137 -9.80 -12.00 -13.82
N GLU A 138 -10.65 -13.03 -13.79
CA GLU A 138 -10.93 -13.80 -12.59
C GLU A 138 -9.88 -14.87 -12.33
N ASN A 139 -9.60 -15.10 -11.07
CA ASN A 139 -8.77 -16.20 -10.55
C ASN A 139 -9.07 -16.38 -9.05
N ILE A 140 -8.37 -17.29 -8.40
CA ILE A 140 -8.59 -17.61 -6.97
C ILE A 140 -8.45 -16.38 -6.03
N LYS A 141 -7.65 -15.37 -6.42
CA LYS A 141 -7.48 -14.11 -5.67
C LYS A 141 -8.27 -12.95 -6.27
N ARG A 142 -9.10 -13.20 -7.30
CA ARG A 142 -9.91 -12.19 -8.02
C ARG A 142 -11.31 -12.71 -8.27
N VAL A 143 -11.99 -13.08 -7.20
CA VAL A 143 -13.36 -13.60 -7.26
C VAL A 143 -14.32 -12.46 -7.59
N GLY A 144 -14.87 -12.48 -8.82
CA GLY A 144 -15.74 -11.43 -9.33
C GLY A 144 -15.02 -10.09 -9.58
N GLY A 145 -13.71 -10.13 -9.96
CA GLY A 145 -12.89 -8.96 -10.24
C GLY A 145 -11.98 -8.55 -9.08
N ASN A 146 -11.41 -7.33 -9.14
CA ASN A 146 -10.64 -6.76 -8.04
C ASN A 146 -11.60 -6.23 -6.97
N LYS A 147 -11.52 -6.78 -5.78
CA LYS A 147 -12.38 -6.49 -4.63
C LYS A 147 -11.66 -5.73 -3.50
N LYS A 148 -10.50 -5.13 -3.79
CA LYS A 148 -9.75 -4.34 -2.81
C LYS A 148 -10.35 -2.95 -2.57
N GLY A 149 -11.39 -2.57 -3.33
CA GLY A 149 -12.09 -1.31 -3.11
C GLY A 149 -12.54 -1.13 -1.67
N VAL A 150 -12.38 0.07 -1.14
CA VAL A 150 -13.02 0.48 0.13
C VAL A 150 -14.50 0.80 -0.08
N PHE A 151 -14.87 1.01 -1.34
CA PHE A 151 -16.24 1.06 -1.83
C PHE A 151 -16.50 -0.08 -2.81
N THR A 152 -17.76 -0.47 -2.94
CA THR A 152 -18.19 -1.35 -4.04
C THR A 152 -18.08 -0.64 -5.38
N ARG A 153 -18.27 -1.38 -6.50
CA ARG A 153 -18.21 -0.78 -7.84
C ARG A 153 -19.26 0.35 -8.04
N ASP A 154 -20.39 0.26 -7.43
CA ASP A 154 -21.47 1.26 -7.43
C ASP A 154 -21.38 2.29 -6.29
N ARG A 155 -20.26 2.33 -5.60
CA ARG A 155 -19.90 3.33 -4.58
C ARG A 155 -20.61 3.17 -3.23
N SER A 156 -21.16 2.01 -2.94
CA SER A 156 -21.62 1.71 -1.58
C SER A 156 -20.39 1.53 -0.65
N PRO A 157 -20.35 2.15 0.53
CA PRO A 157 -19.20 2.02 1.43
C PRO A 157 -19.14 0.61 2.04
N LYS A 158 -17.93 0.05 2.12
CA LYS A 158 -17.63 -1.11 2.96
C LYS A 158 -17.18 -0.62 4.35
N MET A 159 -17.03 -1.52 5.33
CA MET A 159 -16.49 -1.17 6.66
C MET A 159 -15.15 -0.41 6.58
N ALA A 160 -14.31 -0.76 5.62
CA ALA A 160 -13.03 -0.11 5.38
C ALA A 160 -13.13 1.39 5.09
N ALA A 161 -14.21 1.85 4.42
CA ALA A 161 -14.41 3.27 4.12
C ALA A 161 -14.63 4.08 5.42
N HIS A 162 -15.39 3.53 6.36
CA HIS A 162 -15.62 4.15 7.67
C HIS A 162 -14.35 4.15 8.52
N PHE A 163 -13.65 3.02 8.56
CA PHE A 163 -12.36 2.91 9.28
C PHE A 163 -11.32 3.91 8.77
N LEU A 164 -11.14 4.02 7.45
CA LEU A 164 -10.17 4.96 6.87
C LEU A 164 -10.54 6.42 7.12
N LYS A 165 -11.85 6.75 7.08
CA LYS A 165 -12.31 8.09 7.44
C LYS A 165 -11.89 8.43 8.86
N GLU A 166 -12.18 7.58 9.85
CA GLU A 166 -11.80 7.80 11.25
C GLU A 166 -10.27 7.89 11.42
N ARG A 167 -9.51 7.00 10.76
CA ARG A 167 -8.06 7.01 10.80
C ARG A 167 -7.50 8.33 10.26
N TRP A 168 -7.90 8.76 9.07
CA TRP A 168 -7.32 9.94 8.45
C TRP A 168 -7.78 11.25 9.09
N GLU A 169 -8.98 11.32 9.64
CA GLU A 169 -9.42 12.46 10.45
C GLU A 169 -8.68 12.56 11.80
N GLY A 170 -8.15 11.44 12.31
CA GLY A 170 -7.35 11.38 13.54
C GLY A 170 -5.85 11.67 13.37
N ILE A 171 -5.34 11.71 12.14
CA ILE A 171 -3.96 12.11 11.85
C ILE A 171 -3.92 13.64 11.76
N SER A 172 -3.43 14.28 12.81
CA SER A 172 -3.28 15.75 12.91
C SER A 172 -1.82 16.17 12.94
#